data_57493622d1cd9cd4faaa0d55f0c0929b
#
_entry.id   57493622d1cd9cd4faaa0d55f0c0929b
#
_cell.length_a   1.000
_cell.length_b   1.000
_cell.length_c   1.000
_cell.angle_alpha   90.00
_cell.angle_beta   90.00
_cell.angle_gamma   90.00
#
_symmetry.space_group_name_H-M   'P 1'
#
loop_
_entity.id
_entity.type
_entity.pdbx_description
1 polymer ?
#
loop_
_entity_poly.entity_id
_entity_poly.type
_entity_poly.pdbx_seq_one_letter_code
_entity_poly.pdbx_strand_id
1 'polypeptide(L)'
;VSTVLGPKLGTVTIGKIKEPFSYEMVGDAANLPHHERLLSPFFRSRNDGVTLGNAVFDQRATWVVGWYNDWLTQGTSWSDSGNDFAGRITVLPVWSDDGANYLHLAASTRYYGAVGDQLRYKGKPASNVADDFVDTGKVPGDHAWHTGLEALWNHGGYSLLAEYIRADLSTRDDRDPTLGGWYVTGSWVITG
;
A
#
# COMPACT_ATOMS: atom_id res chain seq x y z
N VAL A 1 -9.95 14.53 -8.39
CA VAL A 1 -10.46 14.55 -9.79
C VAL A 1 -9.80 13.44 -10.57
N SER A 2 -10.59 12.66 -11.34
CA SER A 2 -10.07 11.61 -12.23
C SER A 2 -10.46 11.91 -13.67
N THR A 3 -9.56 11.69 -14.60
CA THR A 3 -9.77 11.86 -16.03
C THR A 3 -9.22 10.66 -16.79
N VAL A 4 -10.04 10.05 -17.65
CA VAL A 4 -9.63 8.96 -18.55
C VAL A 4 -8.92 9.55 -19.75
N LEU A 5 -7.67 9.18 -19.99
CA LEU A 5 -6.87 9.61 -21.12
C LEU A 5 -7.07 8.73 -22.37
N GLY A 6 -7.72 7.59 -22.20
CA GLY A 6 -8.01 6.63 -23.25
C GLY A 6 -7.55 5.21 -22.90
N PRO A 7 -7.96 4.20 -23.71
CA PRO A 7 -7.76 2.79 -23.36
C PRO A 7 -6.27 2.37 -23.29
N LYS A 8 -5.38 3.08 -23.97
CA LYS A 8 -3.94 2.79 -23.94
C LYS A 8 -3.19 3.52 -22.83
N LEU A 9 -3.60 4.75 -22.50
CA LEU A 9 -2.93 5.60 -21.51
C LEU A 9 -3.50 5.43 -20.12
N GLY A 10 -4.75 4.97 -20.00
CA GLY A 10 -5.41 4.73 -18.72
C GLY A 10 -6.04 5.99 -18.11
N THR A 11 -6.01 6.08 -16.79
CA THR A 11 -6.67 7.12 -15.99
C THR A 11 -5.65 7.89 -15.16
N VAL A 12 -5.69 9.21 -15.23
CA VAL A 12 -5.00 10.11 -14.31
C VAL A 12 -5.94 10.50 -13.18
N THR A 13 -5.46 10.41 -11.96
CA THR A 13 -6.20 10.89 -10.77
C THR A 13 -5.35 11.90 -10.01
N ILE A 14 -5.93 13.04 -9.64
CA ILE A 14 -5.25 14.12 -8.92
C ILE A 14 -6.07 14.45 -7.67
N GLY A 15 -5.40 14.61 -6.53
CA GLY A 15 -6.02 15.02 -5.27
C GLY A 15 -5.44 14.29 -4.07
N LYS A 16 -6.20 14.26 -2.97
CA LYS A 16 -5.86 13.48 -1.78
C LYS A 16 -6.31 12.04 -1.96
N ILE A 17 -5.41 11.19 -2.41
CA ILE A 17 -5.65 9.84 -2.88
C ILE A 17 -4.82 8.81 -2.11
N LYS A 18 -5.23 7.54 -2.18
CA LYS A 18 -4.44 6.44 -1.63
C LYS A 18 -3.19 6.22 -2.48
N GLU A 19 -2.06 5.98 -1.82
CA GLU A 19 -0.86 5.50 -2.52
C GLU A 19 -1.08 4.05 -2.98
N PRO A 20 -0.66 3.65 -4.19
CA PRO A 20 -0.83 2.29 -4.69
C PRO A 20 0.21 1.35 -4.07
N PHE A 21 0.12 1.15 -2.77
CA PHE A 21 1.03 0.32 -1.99
C PHE A 21 0.25 -0.42 -0.92
N SER A 22 0.50 -1.75 -0.75
CA SER A 22 -0.18 -2.65 0.18
C SER A 22 -1.63 -2.99 -0.20
N TYR A 23 -2.00 -4.26 -0.10
CA TYR A 23 -3.36 -4.75 -0.27
C TYR A 23 -4.33 -4.09 0.72
N GLU A 24 -3.92 -4.04 2.00
CA GLU A 24 -4.74 -3.44 3.05
C GLU A 24 -4.99 -1.95 2.82
N MET A 25 -4.05 -1.25 2.16
CA MET A 25 -4.19 0.19 1.92
C MET A 25 -5.09 0.50 0.73
N VAL A 26 -4.87 -0.18 -0.42
CA VAL A 26 -5.64 0.09 -1.63
C VAL A 26 -7.07 -0.42 -1.53
N GLY A 27 -7.27 -1.52 -0.80
CA GLY A 27 -8.60 -2.09 -0.53
C GLY A 27 -9.51 -1.16 0.27
N ASP A 28 -10.81 -1.46 0.23
CA ASP A 28 -11.77 -0.87 1.15
C ASP A 28 -11.63 -1.54 2.51
N ALA A 29 -11.54 -0.74 3.58
CA ALA A 29 -11.43 -1.26 4.95
C ALA A 29 -12.61 -2.16 5.34
N ALA A 30 -13.80 -1.91 4.79
CA ALA A 30 -14.98 -2.73 5.03
C ALA A 30 -14.90 -4.15 4.44
N ASN A 31 -14.01 -4.37 3.48
CA ASN A 31 -13.82 -5.65 2.80
C ASN A 31 -12.56 -6.40 3.26
N LEU A 32 -11.86 -5.88 4.28
CA LEU A 32 -10.73 -6.56 4.87
C LEU A 32 -11.20 -7.59 5.90
N PRO A 33 -10.50 -8.73 6.03
CA PRO A 33 -10.83 -9.76 7.02
C PRO A 33 -10.46 -9.35 8.47
N HIS A 34 -9.78 -8.22 8.64
CA HIS A 34 -9.32 -7.69 9.92
C HIS A 34 -10.10 -6.43 10.30
N HIS A 35 -10.27 -6.18 11.62
CA HIS A 35 -10.86 -4.94 12.09
C HIS A 35 -9.98 -3.72 11.81
N GLU A 36 -8.66 -3.89 11.81
CA GLU A 36 -7.69 -2.85 11.56
C GLU A 36 -6.58 -3.35 10.63
N ARG A 37 -5.90 -2.44 9.96
CA ARG A 37 -4.78 -2.75 9.06
C ARG A 37 -3.56 -3.21 9.85
N LEU A 38 -3.11 -4.44 9.64
CA LEU A 38 -2.02 -5.07 10.38
C LEU A 38 -0.64 -4.46 10.05
N LEU A 39 -0.44 -4.12 8.78
CA LEU A 39 0.82 -3.54 8.29
C LEU A 39 0.80 -2.01 8.21
N SER A 40 -0.08 -1.38 8.99
CA SER A 40 -0.25 0.09 9.02
C SER A 40 1.02 0.91 9.25
N PRO A 41 2.09 0.42 9.94
CA PRO A 41 3.34 1.16 10.05
C PRO A 41 4.02 1.47 8.71
N PHE A 42 3.77 0.70 7.66
CA PHE A 42 4.52 0.76 6.41
C PHE A 42 3.87 1.61 5.31
N PHE A 43 2.66 2.13 5.52
CA PHE A 43 1.95 2.91 4.51
C PHE A 43 1.21 4.11 5.08
N ARG A 44 0.91 5.09 4.23
CA ARG A 44 0.04 6.22 4.54
C ARG A 44 -1.38 5.95 4.05
N SER A 45 -2.37 6.45 4.78
CA SER A 45 -3.79 6.27 4.40
C SER A 45 -4.16 7.03 3.13
N ARG A 46 -3.80 8.31 3.05
CA ARG A 46 -4.02 9.17 1.88
C ARG A 46 -2.95 10.23 1.84
N ASN A 47 -2.57 10.62 0.63
CA ASN A 47 -1.58 11.66 0.39
C ASN A 47 -2.02 12.55 -0.77
N ASP A 48 -1.54 13.79 -0.82
CA ASP A 48 -1.80 14.71 -1.92
C ASP A 48 -0.89 14.34 -3.08
N GLY A 49 -1.45 14.11 -4.25
CA GLY A 49 -0.63 13.64 -5.37
C GLY A 49 -1.36 13.42 -6.67
N VAL A 50 -0.63 12.80 -7.59
CA VAL A 50 -1.11 12.40 -8.91
C VAL A 50 -0.75 10.96 -9.17
N THR A 51 -1.70 10.20 -9.72
CA THR A 51 -1.48 8.84 -10.19
C THR A 51 -1.84 8.70 -11.66
N LEU A 52 -1.15 7.78 -12.33
CA LEU A 52 -1.49 7.25 -13.63
C LEU A 52 -1.60 5.73 -13.50
N GLY A 53 -2.69 5.16 -13.99
CA GLY A 53 -2.87 3.72 -13.96
C GLY A 53 -3.82 3.23 -15.03
N ASN A 54 -3.72 1.94 -15.34
CA ASN A 54 -4.57 1.29 -16.33
C ASN A 54 -4.86 -0.16 -15.94
N ALA A 55 -5.96 -0.68 -16.49
CA ALA A 55 -6.28 -2.09 -16.49
C ALA A 55 -6.12 -2.63 -17.92
N VAL A 56 -5.48 -3.77 -18.05
CA VAL A 56 -5.16 -4.41 -19.33
C VAL A 56 -5.55 -5.89 -19.29
N PHE A 57 -5.54 -6.55 -20.46
CA PHE A 57 -5.90 -7.98 -20.58
C PHE A 57 -7.28 -8.30 -19.99
N ASP A 58 -8.32 -7.58 -20.45
CA ASP A 58 -9.68 -7.71 -19.95
C ASP A 58 -9.78 -7.56 -18.42
N GLN A 59 -9.06 -6.59 -17.88
CA GLN A 59 -8.95 -6.28 -16.45
C GLN A 59 -8.23 -7.35 -15.61
N ARG A 60 -7.58 -8.33 -16.23
CA ARG A 60 -6.80 -9.36 -15.51
C ARG A 60 -5.43 -8.89 -15.06
N ALA A 61 -4.97 -7.75 -15.52
CA ALA A 61 -3.79 -7.10 -14.97
C ALA A 61 -4.02 -5.60 -14.83
N THR A 62 -3.45 -5.01 -13.78
CA THR A 62 -3.46 -3.58 -13.56
C THR A 62 -2.07 -3.07 -13.23
N TRP A 63 -1.83 -1.82 -13.55
CA TRP A 63 -0.66 -1.11 -13.08
C TRP A 63 -1.04 0.31 -12.68
N VAL A 64 -0.39 0.83 -11.66
CA VAL A 64 -0.55 2.21 -11.18
C VAL A 64 0.82 2.71 -10.75
N VAL A 65 1.14 3.95 -11.13
CA VAL A 65 2.28 4.71 -10.61
C VAL A 65 1.79 6.05 -10.09
N GLY A 66 2.44 6.57 -9.06
CA GLY A 66 2.04 7.83 -8.46
C GLY A 66 3.20 8.60 -7.87
N TRP A 67 3.04 9.91 -7.83
CA TRP A 67 3.88 10.86 -7.13
C TRP A 67 3.06 11.66 -6.16
N TYR A 68 3.59 11.90 -4.96
CA TYR A 68 2.89 12.52 -3.84
C TYR A 68 3.79 13.50 -3.11
N ASN A 69 3.15 14.51 -2.55
CA ASN A 69 3.78 15.48 -1.65
C ASN A 69 2.68 16.04 -0.75
N ASP A 70 2.81 15.91 0.55
CA ASP A 70 1.75 16.21 1.52
C ASP A 70 1.71 17.68 1.98
N TRP A 71 2.31 18.60 1.22
CA TRP A 71 2.41 20.02 1.55
C TRP A 71 1.06 20.68 1.86
N LEU A 72 -0.01 20.32 1.12
CA LEU A 72 -1.36 20.84 1.36
C LEU A 72 -1.94 20.33 2.69
N THR A 73 -1.72 19.07 3.00
CA THR A 73 -2.25 18.44 4.22
C THR A 73 -1.47 18.89 5.46
N GLN A 74 -0.17 19.06 5.36
CA GLN A 74 0.69 19.47 6.47
C GLN A 74 0.69 20.98 6.70
N GLY A 75 0.26 21.77 5.71
CA GLY A 75 0.34 23.23 5.78
C GLY A 75 1.78 23.76 5.81
N THR A 76 2.72 22.99 5.28
CA THR A 76 4.14 23.32 5.14
C THR A 76 4.44 23.89 3.76
N SER A 77 5.65 24.38 3.53
CA SER A 77 6.08 24.71 2.17
C SER A 77 6.33 23.44 1.35
N TRP A 78 6.25 23.57 0.04
CA TRP A 78 6.51 22.45 -0.89
C TRP A 78 7.90 21.82 -0.68
N SER A 79 8.91 22.65 -0.39
CA SER A 79 10.28 22.21 -0.15
C SER A 79 10.46 21.46 1.17
N ASP A 80 9.59 21.73 2.15
CA ASP A 80 9.71 21.15 3.49
C ASP A 80 8.88 19.87 3.65
N SER A 81 8.16 19.49 2.62
CA SER A 81 7.39 18.25 2.54
C SER A 81 8.20 17.15 1.85
N GLY A 82 8.06 15.91 2.32
CA GLY A 82 8.67 14.75 1.66
C GLY A 82 8.02 14.46 0.31
N ASN A 83 8.82 14.05 -0.66
CA ASN A 83 8.31 13.49 -1.91
C ASN A 83 8.22 11.96 -1.78
N ASP A 84 7.06 11.42 -2.10
CA ASP A 84 6.81 9.99 -2.13
C ASP A 84 6.53 9.55 -3.57
N PHE A 85 7.04 8.40 -3.95
CA PHE A 85 6.72 7.73 -5.22
C PHE A 85 6.22 6.34 -4.91
N ALA A 86 5.15 5.91 -5.54
CA ALA A 86 4.65 4.56 -5.37
C ALA A 86 4.25 3.94 -6.71
N GLY A 87 4.41 2.64 -6.82
CA GLY A 87 4.01 1.86 -7.98
C GLY A 87 3.51 0.48 -7.55
N ARG A 88 2.50 -0.03 -8.25
CA ARG A 88 1.92 -1.34 -8.01
C ARG A 88 1.48 -1.98 -9.32
N ILE A 89 1.75 -3.27 -9.45
CA ILE A 89 1.24 -4.12 -10.52
C ILE A 89 0.45 -5.25 -9.91
N THR A 90 -0.63 -5.66 -10.58
CA THR A 90 -1.46 -6.80 -10.16
C THR A 90 -1.75 -7.70 -11.34
N VAL A 91 -1.91 -8.98 -11.09
CA VAL A 91 -2.32 -9.96 -12.10
C VAL A 91 -3.31 -10.96 -11.50
N LEU A 92 -4.23 -11.43 -12.32
CA LEU A 92 -5.18 -12.52 -12.04
C LEU A 92 -4.86 -13.71 -12.94
N PRO A 93 -3.84 -14.53 -12.64
CA PRO A 93 -3.47 -15.66 -13.48
C PRO A 93 -4.52 -16.76 -13.50
N VAL A 94 -5.34 -16.87 -12.48
CA VAL A 94 -6.51 -17.73 -12.42
C VAL A 94 -7.75 -16.88 -12.21
N TRP A 95 -8.76 -17.10 -12.99
CA TRP A 95 -10.05 -16.44 -12.89
C TRP A 95 -11.16 -17.32 -13.48
N SER A 96 -12.23 -17.56 -12.72
CA SER A 96 -13.46 -18.15 -13.22
C SER A 96 -14.50 -17.07 -13.48
N ASP A 97 -15.34 -17.25 -14.50
CA ASP A 97 -16.29 -16.21 -14.94
C ASP A 97 -17.38 -15.90 -13.89
N ASP A 98 -17.65 -16.82 -12.97
CA ASP A 98 -18.52 -16.64 -11.82
C ASP A 98 -17.85 -15.88 -10.66
N GLY A 99 -16.53 -15.62 -10.76
CA GLY A 99 -15.77 -14.96 -9.70
C GLY A 99 -15.51 -15.82 -8.46
N ALA A 100 -15.96 -17.10 -8.46
CA ALA A 100 -15.83 -17.98 -7.29
C ALA A 100 -14.43 -18.53 -7.11
N ASN A 101 -13.62 -18.55 -8.20
CA ASN A 101 -12.26 -19.10 -8.17
C ASN A 101 -11.30 -18.11 -8.81
N TYR A 102 -10.35 -17.61 -8.04
CA TYR A 102 -9.30 -16.73 -8.57
C TYR A 102 -8.02 -16.79 -7.75
N LEU A 103 -6.94 -16.42 -8.40
CA LEU A 103 -5.66 -16.13 -7.79
C LEU A 103 -5.27 -14.68 -8.17
N HIS A 104 -5.16 -13.82 -7.18
CA HIS A 104 -4.62 -12.49 -7.32
C HIS A 104 -3.19 -12.47 -6.80
N LEU A 105 -2.27 -11.95 -7.59
CA LEU A 105 -0.89 -11.69 -7.20
C LEU A 105 -0.58 -10.23 -7.45
N ALA A 106 0.18 -9.60 -6.54
CA ALA A 106 0.64 -8.25 -6.74
C ALA A 106 2.04 -8.01 -6.17
N ALA A 107 2.72 -7.05 -6.79
CA ALA A 107 3.95 -6.49 -6.28
C ALA A 107 3.86 -4.97 -6.27
N SER A 108 4.41 -4.34 -5.25
CA SER A 108 4.40 -2.89 -5.07
C SER A 108 5.74 -2.38 -4.56
N THR A 109 6.02 -1.13 -4.86
CA THR A 109 7.18 -0.41 -4.32
C THR A 109 6.77 1.00 -3.94
N ARG A 110 7.43 1.53 -2.93
CA ARG A 110 7.23 2.90 -2.46
C ARG A 110 8.55 3.51 -2.02
N TYR A 111 8.90 4.64 -2.57
CA TYR A 111 9.92 5.53 -2.03
C TYR A 111 9.23 6.51 -1.08
N TYR A 112 9.74 6.62 0.13
CA TYR A 112 9.26 7.52 1.16
C TYR A 112 10.36 8.51 1.53
N GLY A 113 10.20 9.78 1.16
CA GLY A 113 11.11 10.85 1.54
C GLY A 113 10.87 11.27 2.99
N ALA A 114 11.93 11.33 3.79
CA ALA A 114 11.82 11.75 5.18
C ALA A 114 11.40 13.22 5.29
N VAL A 115 10.47 13.50 6.21
CA VAL A 115 10.08 14.88 6.55
C VAL A 115 10.86 15.31 7.79
N GLY A 116 11.54 16.45 7.69
CA GLY A 116 12.38 16.96 8.78
C GLY A 116 13.51 16.00 9.16
N ASP A 117 14.07 15.29 8.17
CA ASP A 117 15.19 14.35 8.31
C ASP A 117 14.93 13.22 9.31
N GLN A 118 13.68 12.78 9.43
CA GLN A 118 13.28 11.74 10.38
C GLN A 118 12.35 10.72 9.75
N LEU A 119 12.62 9.46 10.04
CA LEU A 119 11.77 8.31 9.75
C LEU A 119 11.16 7.79 11.06
N ARG A 120 9.92 7.32 11.03
CA ARG A 120 9.29 6.66 12.18
C ARG A 120 8.28 5.63 11.70
N TYR A 121 8.37 4.44 12.24
CA TYR A 121 7.42 3.36 12.02
C TYR A 121 6.69 3.07 13.31
N LYS A 122 5.37 3.17 13.27
CA LYS A 122 4.52 3.11 14.44
C LYS A 122 3.22 2.39 14.10
N GLY A 123 2.84 1.41 14.89
CA GLY A 123 1.65 0.62 14.67
C GLY A 123 1.03 0.06 15.92
N LYS A 124 -0.28 -0.11 15.86
CA LYS A 124 -1.12 -0.64 16.93
C LYS A 124 -1.44 -2.11 16.69
N PRO A 125 -1.73 -2.92 17.72
CA PRO A 125 -2.04 -4.34 17.56
C PRO A 125 -3.49 -4.53 17.13
N ALA A 126 -3.80 -4.45 15.81
CA ALA A 126 -5.12 -4.69 15.23
C ALA A 126 -6.30 -4.00 15.98
N SER A 127 -6.03 -2.92 16.71
CA SER A 127 -7.01 -2.16 17.50
C SER A 127 -6.60 -0.70 17.64
N ASN A 128 -7.43 0.21 17.14
CA ASN A 128 -7.17 1.66 17.22
C ASN A 128 -7.25 2.24 18.65
N VAL A 129 -7.87 1.54 19.58
CA VAL A 129 -7.98 1.97 20.99
C VAL A 129 -6.82 1.48 21.86
N ALA A 130 -5.99 0.59 21.34
CA ALA A 130 -4.80 0.11 22.05
C ALA A 130 -3.64 1.10 21.93
N ASP A 131 -2.69 1.01 22.83
CA ASP A 131 -1.40 1.69 22.73
C ASP A 131 -0.58 1.12 21.57
N ASP A 132 0.46 1.86 21.16
CA ASP A 132 1.34 1.40 20.11
C ASP A 132 2.09 0.14 20.54
N PHE A 133 2.01 -0.90 19.72
CA PHE A 133 2.73 -2.16 19.95
C PHE A 133 4.14 -2.13 19.35
N VAL A 134 4.28 -1.45 18.22
CA VAL A 134 5.57 -1.20 17.56
C VAL A 134 5.77 0.30 17.45
N ASP A 135 6.91 0.80 17.88
CA ASP A 135 7.33 2.18 17.70
C ASP A 135 8.86 2.23 17.63
N THR A 136 9.41 2.58 16.50
CA THR A 136 10.87 2.74 16.33
C THR A 136 11.41 4.01 16.99
N GLY A 137 10.52 4.90 17.47
CA GLY A 137 10.92 6.28 17.76
C GLY A 137 11.27 7.03 16.47
N LYS A 138 11.83 8.22 16.63
CA LYS A 138 12.33 9.04 15.53
C LYS A 138 13.73 8.60 15.16
N VAL A 139 13.89 8.05 13.97
CA VAL A 139 15.18 7.60 13.41
C VAL A 139 15.69 8.69 12.45
N PRO A 140 16.86 9.31 12.69
CA PRO A 140 17.46 10.25 11.75
C PRO A 140 17.75 9.56 10.43
N GLY A 141 17.18 10.07 9.33
CA GLY A 141 17.32 9.43 8.02
C GLY A 141 16.75 10.28 6.91
N ASP A 142 17.14 9.97 5.68
CA ASP A 142 16.79 10.74 4.50
C ASP A 142 15.61 10.15 3.73
N HIS A 143 15.53 8.83 3.64
CA HIS A 143 14.45 8.14 2.93
C HIS A 143 14.33 6.67 3.34
N ALA A 144 13.28 6.04 2.86
CA ALA A 144 13.11 4.59 2.94
C ALA A 144 12.52 4.03 1.64
N TRP A 145 12.99 2.85 1.23
CA TRP A 145 12.40 2.07 0.18
C TRP A 145 11.56 0.94 0.75
N HIS A 146 10.31 0.88 0.30
CA HIS A 146 9.40 -0.20 0.67
C HIS A 146 9.17 -1.11 -0.53
N THR A 147 9.14 -2.41 -0.29
CA THR A 147 8.74 -3.43 -1.25
C THR A 147 7.61 -4.25 -0.65
N GLY A 148 6.53 -4.44 -1.40
CA GLY A 148 5.36 -5.22 -0.99
C GLY A 148 5.09 -6.36 -1.96
N LEU A 149 4.71 -7.52 -1.43
CA LEU A 149 4.22 -8.68 -2.17
C LEU A 149 2.89 -9.13 -1.60
N GLU A 150 1.94 -9.47 -2.47
CA GLU A 150 0.57 -9.81 -2.10
C GLU A 150 0.11 -11.06 -2.85
N ALA A 151 -0.61 -11.92 -2.18
CA ALA A 151 -1.29 -13.05 -2.78
C ALA A 151 -2.66 -13.24 -2.14
N LEU A 152 -3.71 -13.35 -2.96
CA LEU A 152 -5.06 -13.69 -2.53
C LEU A 152 -5.57 -14.82 -3.42
N TRP A 153 -5.79 -15.98 -2.80
CA TRP A 153 -6.43 -17.13 -3.42
C TRP A 153 -7.85 -17.27 -2.91
N ASN A 154 -8.79 -17.48 -3.81
CA ASN A 154 -10.18 -17.77 -3.50
C ASN A 154 -10.64 -19.02 -4.26
N HIS A 155 -11.33 -19.92 -3.56
CA HIS A 155 -11.94 -21.09 -4.15
C HIS A 155 -13.27 -21.43 -3.46
N GLY A 156 -14.35 -21.09 -4.14
CA GLY A 156 -15.69 -21.22 -3.58
C GLY A 156 -15.84 -20.43 -2.27
N GLY A 157 -16.16 -21.11 -1.19
CA GLY A 157 -16.32 -20.50 0.14
C GLY A 157 -15.01 -20.30 0.92
N TYR A 158 -13.86 -20.66 0.38
CA TYR A 158 -12.55 -20.57 1.05
C TYR A 158 -11.72 -19.44 0.47
N SER A 159 -11.03 -18.69 1.31
CA SER A 159 -10.02 -17.74 0.85
C SER A 159 -8.77 -17.75 1.72
N LEU A 160 -7.64 -17.43 1.10
CA LEU A 160 -6.34 -17.28 1.75
C LEU A 160 -5.69 -15.99 1.24
N LEU A 161 -5.47 -15.05 2.15
CA LEU A 161 -4.78 -13.78 1.88
C LEU A 161 -3.44 -13.76 2.60
N ALA A 162 -2.39 -13.41 1.89
CA ALA A 162 -1.06 -13.20 2.42
C ALA A 162 -0.48 -11.87 1.91
N GLU A 163 0.22 -11.17 2.77
CA GLU A 163 0.96 -9.96 2.42
C GLU A 163 2.30 -9.93 3.16
N TYR A 164 3.33 -9.44 2.49
CA TYR A 164 4.66 -9.19 3.04
C TYR A 164 5.13 -7.81 2.62
N ILE A 165 5.63 -7.03 3.58
CA ILE A 165 6.26 -5.73 3.34
C ILE A 165 7.65 -5.72 3.95
N ARG A 166 8.59 -5.16 3.20
CA ARG A 166 9.96 -4.84 3.62
C ARG A 166 10.20 -3.35 3.42
N ALA A 167 10.87 -2.73 4.40
CA ALA A 167 11.33 -1.35 4.34
C ALA A 167 12.83 -1.30 4.60
N ASP A 168 13.59 -0.82 3.64
CA ASP A 168 15.02 -0.56 3.74
C ASP A 168 15.21 0.94 3.98
N LEU A 169 15.75 1.30 5.16
CA LEU A 169 15.91 2.68 5.59
C LEU A 169 17.31 3.18 5.24
N SER A 170 17.41 4.41 4.75
CA SER A 170 18.67 5.14 4.62
C SER A 170 18.80 6.10 5.81
N THR A 171 19.67 5.77 6.73
CA THR A 171 19.88 6.50 7.99
C THR A 171 21.17 7.30 7.95
N ARG A 172 21.25 8.37 8.76
CA ARG A 172 22.44 9.23 8.80
C ARG A 172 23.58 8.68 9.65
N ASP A 173 23.36 7.58 10.33
CA ASP A 173 24.36 6.89 11.14
C ASP A 173 24.95 5.64 10.47
N ASP A 174 24.74 5.49 9.17
CA ASP A 174 25.24 4.40 8.30
C ASP A 174 24.84 2.99 8.77
N ARG A 175 23.79 2.87 9.60
CA ARG A 175 23.31 1.56 10.06
C ARG A 175 22.32 0.92 9.09
N ASP A 176 21.60 1.73 8.34
CA ASP A 176 20.66 1.35 7.28
C ASP A 176 19.81 0.11 7.65
N PRO A 177 18.98 0.19 8.69
CA PRO A 177 18.23 -0.97 9.14
C PRO A 177 17.16 -1.36 8.14
N THR A 178 16.86 -2.65 8.10
CA THR A 178 15.72 -3.21 7.39
C THR A 178 14.62 -3.56 8.39
N LEU A 179 13.41 -3.11 8.10
CA LEU A 179 12.20 -3.49 8.84
C LEU A 179 11.31 -4.35 7.94
N GLY A 180 10.46 -5.17 8.53
CA GLY A 180 9.52 -5.96 7.74
C GLY A 180 8.34 -6.46 8.57
N GLY A 181 7.27 -6.79 7.86
CA GLY A 181 6.07 -7.38 8.43
C GLY A 181 5.36 -8.27 7.42
N TRP A 182 4.62 -9.24 7.92
CA TRP A 182 3.79 -10.10 7.09
C TRP A 182 2.60 -10.63 7.88
N TYR A 183 1.58 -11.04 7.14
CA TYR A 183 0.47 -11.80 7.70
C TYR A 183 -0.04 -12.81 6.69
N VAL A 184 -0.74 -13.82 7.20
CA VAL A 184 -1.53 -14.77 6.43
C VAL A 184 -2.88 -14.91 7.13
N THR A 185 -3.95 -14.77 6.36
CA THR A 185 -5.33 -14.91 6.85
C THR A 185 -6.09 -15.91 6.01
N GLY A 186 -6.64 -16.93 6.66
CA GLY A 186 -7.59 -17.85 6.05
C GLY A 186 -9.01 -17.49 6.44
N SER A 187 -9.96 -17.59 5.52
CA SER A 187 -11.38 -17.45 5.83
C SER A 187 -12.23 -18.53 5.15
N TRP A 188 -13.33 -18.85 5.79
CA TRP A 188 -14.30 -19.81 5.29
C TRP A 188 -15.71 -19.26 5.49
N VAL A 189 -16.45 -19.13 4.40
CA VAL A 189 -17.89 -18.80 4.42
C VAL A 189 -18.67 -20.09 4.55
N ILE A 190 -19.29 -20.31 5.72
CA ILE A 190 -19.98 -21.56 6.06
C ILE A 190 -21.36 -21.63 5.41
N THR A 191 -22.01 -20.45 5.27
CA THR A 191 -23.33 -20.33 4.63
C THR A 191 -23.29 -19.23 3.61
N GLY A 192 -23.67 -19.52 2.39
CA GLY A 192 -23.79 -18.58 1.27
C GLY A 192 -25.14 -18.68 0.64
#